data_08f9076b8c192b3b4c4217ef020e3787
#
_entry.id   08f9076b8c192b3b4c4217ef020e3787
#
_cell.length_a   1.000
_cell.length_b   1.000
_cell.length_c   1.000
_cell.angle_alpha   90.00
_cell.angle_beta   90.00
_cell.angle_gamma   90.00
#
_symmetry.space_group_name_H-M   'P 1'
#
loop_
_entity.id
_entity.type
_entity.pdbx_description
1 polymer ?
#
loop_
_entity_poly.entity_id
_entity_poly.type
_entity_poly.pdbx_seq_one_letter_code
_entity_poly.pdbx_strand_id
1 'polypeptide(L)'
;MLFLIPSGVRLAWGKPVGPPEVAWKAMTAQQKRTYMKAAVTPTMKPIFQAFDPKKFKTFNCVTCHGRDGADRKFKMPSNDIHPLPNTPAAFEAKLKSEPTWPKWTEFMSQKVEPAMGKLLDLPVFDPRKPVEGAFGCANCHKLEAAAP
;
A
#
# COMPACT_ATOMS: atom_id res chain seq x y z
N MET A 1 -27.58 -18.11 -47.50
CA MET A 1 -26.47 -17.17 -47.26
C MET A 1 -26.43 -16.92 -45.76
N LEU A 2 -25.55 -17.64 -45.05
CA LEU A 2 -25.48 -17.63 -43.58
C LEU A 2 -24.46 -16.55 -43.16
N PHE A 3 -24.92 -15.47 -42.56
CA PHE A 3 -24.03 -14.46 -41.98
C PHE A 3 -23.44 -14.99 -40.68
N LEU A 4 -22.18 -15.35 -40.74
CA LEU A 4 -21.36 -15.58 -39.54
C LEU A 4 -21.15 -14.24 -38.83
N ILE A 5 -21.83 -14.05 -37.71
CA ILE A 5 -21.57 -12.95 -36.77
C ILE A 5 -20.22 -13.25 -36.12
N PRO A 6 -19.21 -12.39 -36.25
CA PRO A 6 -17.95 -12.61 -35.55
C PRO A 6 -18.22 -12.55 -34.05
N SER A 7 -17.77 -13.58 -33.36
CA SER A 7 -17.83 -13.74 -31.91
C SER A 7 -17.39 -12.45 -31.23
N GLY A 8 -18.34 -11.78 -30.59
CA GLY A 8 -18.18 -10.49 -30.00
C GLY A 8 -17.02 -10.47 -29.01
N VAL A 9 -16.24 -9.44 -29.12
CA VAL A 9 -15.41 -8.93 -28.05
C VAL A 9 -16.30 -8.80 -26.81
N ARG A 10 -16.28 -9.78 -25.95
CA ARG A 10 -16.82 -9.63 -24.60
C ARG A 10 -15.94 -8.59 -23.94
N LEU A 11 -16.44 -7.37 -23.83
CA LEU A 11 -16.01 -6.45 -22.82
C LEU A 11 -16.33 -7.14 -21.47
N ALA A 12 -15.44 -8.01 -21.07
CA ALA A 12 -15.45 -8.52 -19.73
C ALA A 12 -15.36 -7.29 -18.83
N TRP A 13 -16.35 -7.09 -18.00
CA TRP A 13 -16.23 -6.35 -16.76
C TRP A 13 -15.23 -7.14 -15.90
N GLY A 14 -13.99 -7.21 -16.41
CA GLY A 14 -12.93 -7.99 -15.84
C GLY A 14 -12.48 -7.35 -14.56
N LYS A 15 -12.26 -8.17 -13.53
CA LYS A 15 -11.47 -7.80 -12.37
C LYS A 15 -10.23 -7.03 -12.85
N PRO A 16 -9.81 -5.98 -12.14
CA PRO A 16 -8.63 -5.24 -12.52
C PRO A 16 -7.45 -6.20 -12.67
N VAL A 17 -6.79 -6.18 -13.82
CA VAL A 17 -5.63 -7.04 -14.08
C VAL A 17 -4.51 -6.61 -13.14
N GLY A 18 -4.12 -7.50 -12.24
CA GLY A 18 -3.12 -7.27 -11.22
C GLY A 18 -2.79 -8.56 -10.49
N PRO A 19 -2.08 -8.50 -9.37
CA PRO A 19 -1.76 -9.69 -8.60
C PRO A 19 -3.02 -10.48 -8.19
N PRO A 20 -2.97 -11.84 -8.22
CA PRO A 20 -1.79 -12.66 -8.55
C PRO A 20 -1.59 -12.91 -10.07
N GLU A 21 -2.55 -12.54 -10.95
CA GLU A 21 -2.50 -12.87 -12.38
C GLU A 21 -1.32 -12.20 -13.09
N VAL A 22 -0.98 -10.97 -12.70
CA VAL A 22 0.23 -10.27 -13.12
C VAL A 22 0.97 -9.80 -11.88
N ALA A 23 2.17 -10.32 -11.66
CA ALA A 23 2.99 -9.94 -10.52
C ALA A 23 3.21 -8.41 -10.45
N TRP A 24 3.09 -7.81 -9.27
CA TRP A 24 3.23 -6.37 -9.08
C TRP A 24 4.47 -5.77 -9.74
N LYS A 25 5.61 -6.47 -9.64
CA LYS A 25 6.88 -6.01 -10.24
C LYS A 25 6.86 -6.01 -11.77
N ALA A 26 6.06 -6.88 -12.39
CA ALA A 26 5.95 -7.01 -13.85
C ALA A 26 4.94 -6.03 -14.47
N MET A 27 4.11 -5.38 -13.67
CA MET A 27 3.09 -4.45 -14.16
C MET A 27 3.72 -3.15 -14.67
N THR A 28 3.18 -2.66 -15.79
CA THR A 28 3.49 -1.31 -16.30
C THR A 28 2.96 -0.23 -15.34
N ALA A 29 3.46 0.99 -15.45
CA ALA A 29 2.98 2.12 -14.65
C ALA A 29 1.46 2.38 -14.84
N GLN A 30 0.95 2.17 -16.05
CA GLN A 30 -0.48 2.31 -16.34
C GLN A 30 -1.31 1.21 -15.66
N GLN A 31 -0.87 -0.04 -15.73
CA GLN A 31 -1.52 -1.16 -15.04
C GLN A 31 -1.53 -0.94 -13.52
N LYS A 32 -0.40 -0.53 -12.94
CA LYS A 32 -0.32 -0.18 -11.51
C LYS A 32 -1.33 0.89 -11.13
N ARG A 33 -1.42 1.99 -11.90
CA ARG A 33 -2.42 3.05 -11.63
C ARG A 33 -3.85 2.55 -11.71
N THR A 34 -4.17 1.74 -12.72
CA THR A 34 -5.50 1.14 -12.86
C THR A 34 -5.83 0.24 -11.68
N TYR A 35 -4.90 -0.63 -11.30
CA TYR A 35 -5.06 -1.54 -10.16
C TYR A 35 -5.20 -0.80 -8.83
N MET A 36 -4.38 0.24 -8.60
CA MET A 36 -4.50 1.09 -7.40
C MET A 36 -5.89 1.71 -7.27
N LYS A 37 -6.46 2.23 -8.37
CA LYS A 37 -7.80 2.83 -8.37
C LYS A 37 -8.92 1.80 -8.21
N ALA A 38 -8.79 0.65 -8.84
CA ALA A 38 -9.88 -0.32 -8.94
C ALA A 38 -9.88 -1.36 -7.80
N ALA A 39 -8.74 -1.63 -7.19
CA ALA A 39 -8.60 -2.64 -6.13
C ALA A 39 -8.04 -2.07 -4.83
N VAL A 40 -6.88 -1.40 -4.87
CA VAL A 40 -6.18 -1.00 -3.64
C VAL A 40 -6.93 0.10 -2.90
N THR A 41 -7.26 1.20 -3.56
CA THR A 41 -7.94 2.33 -2.92
C THR A 41 -9.32 1.94 -2.33
N PRO A 42 -10.19 1.21 -3.05
CA PRO A 42 -11.47 0.78 -2.49
C PRO A 42 -11.34 -0.17 -1.29
N THR A 43 -10.31 -1.02 -1.28
CA THR A 43 -10.08 -1.94 -0.17
C THR A 43 -9.49 -1.23 1.06
N MET A 44 -8.56 -0.31 0.86
CA MET A 44 -7.87 0.38 1.95
C MET A 44 -8.72 1.47 2.59
N LYS A 45 -9.57 2.15 1.82
CA LYS A 45 -10.42 3.23 2.32
C LYS A 45 -11.24 2.86 3.55
N PRO A 46 -12.05 1.80 3.57
CA PRO A 46 -12.84 1.42 4.76
C PRO A 46 -11.95 1.04 5.94
N ILE A 47 -10.77 0.45 5.73
CA ILE A 47 -9.82 0.09 6.78
C ILE A 47 -9.34 1.36 7.51
N PHE A 48 -8.92 2.39 6.78
CA PHE A 48 -8.48 3.64 7.34
C PHE A 48 -9.62 4.45 7.97
N GLN A 49 -10.78 4.46 7.34
CA GLN A 49 -11.97 5.16 7.86
C GLN A 49 -12.53 4.52 9.13
N ALA A 50 -12.41 3.20 9.30
CA ALA A 50 -12.76 2.53 10.53
C ALA A 50 -11.81 2.85 11.69
N PHE A 51 -10.53 3.12 11.39
CA PHE A 51 -9.53 3.48 12.38
C PHE A 51 -9.69 4.93 12.86
N ASP A 52 -9.83 5.88 11.93
CA ASP A 52 -10.07 7.29 12.25
C ASP A 52 -10.96 7.94 11.15
N PRO A 53 -12.29 7.96 11.35
CA PRO A 53 -13.23 8.48 10.37
C PRO A 53 -13.12 9.99 10.14
N LYS A 54 -12.61 10.75 11.10
CA LYS A 54 -12.40 12.20 10.95
C LYS A 54 -11.16 12.48 10.10
N LYS A 55 -10.04 11.85 10.44
CA LYS A 55 -8.77 12.03 9.73
C LYS A 55 -8.85 11.52 8.30
N PHE A 56 -9.50 10.38 8.07
CA PHE A 56 -9.60 9.74 6.77
C PHE A 56 -10.97 9.91 6.08
N LYS A 57 -11.73 10.95 6.45
CA LYS A 57 -12.98 11.30 5.77
C LYS A 57 -12.80 11.38 4.26
N THR A 58 -11.74 12.04 3.82
CA THR A 58 -11.28 12.02 2.42
C THR A 58 -10.09 11.08 2.30
N PHE A 59 -10.30 9.93 1.67
CA PHE A 59 -9.26 8.94 1.41
C PHE A 59 -9.05 8.81 -0.09
N ASN A 60 -7.83 9.09 -0.56
CA ASN A 60 -7.45 9.05 -1.97
C ASN A 60 -5.96 8.75 -2.14
N CYS A 61 -5.43 8.88 -3.35
CA CYS A 61 -4.02 8.59 -3.66
C CYS A 61 -3.03 9.40 -2.79
N VAL A 62 -3.36 10.65 -2.46
CA VAL A 62 -2.52 11.53 -1.64
C VAL A 62 -2.36 10.99 -0.21
N THR A 63 -3.36 10.27 0.31
CA THR A 63 -3.31 9.70 1.66
C THR A 63 -2.08 8.82 1.87
N CYS A 64 -1.70 8.03 0.87
CA CYS A 64 -0.55 7.12 0.94
C CYS A 64 0.67 7.65 0.19
N HIS A 65 0.48 8.32 -0.93
CA HIS A 65 1.58 8.76 -1.79
C HIS A 65 2.09 10.17 -1.49
N GLY A 66 1.39 10.93 -0.66
CA GLY A 66 1.72 12.31 -0.35
C GLY A 66 1.27 13.31 -1.41
N ARG A 67 1.36 14.60 -1.09
CA ARG A 67 0.92 15.70 -1.96
C ARG A 67 1.76 15.82 -3.24
N ASP A 68 3.03 15.47 -3.14
CA ASP A 68 3.98 15.42 -4.26
C ASP A 68 3.96 14.08 -5.02
N GLY A 69 3.04 13.19 -4.68
CA GLY A 69 2.98 11.83 -5.24
C GLY A 69 2.91 11.80 -6.76
N ALA A 70 2.11 12.69 -7.37
CA ALA A 70 2.00 12.77 -8.83
C ALA A 70 3.32 13.18 -9.49
N ASP A 71 4.03 14.17 -8.94
CA ASP A 71 5.32 14.67 -9.46
C ASP A 71 6.39 13.58 -9.39
N ARG A 72 6.34 12.75 -8.35
CA ARG A 72 7.23 11.59 -8.17
C ARG A 72 6.75 10.34 -8.92
N LYS A 73 5.74 10.46 -9.79
CA LYS A 73 5.14 9.31 -10.51
C LYS A 73 4.68 8.19 -9.55
N PHE A 74 4.19 8.58 -8.37
CA PHE A 74 3.71 7.70 -7.30
C PHE A 74 4.76 6.72 -6.75
N LYS A 75 6.05 7.04 -6.89
CA LYS A 75 7.12 6.23 -6.29
C LYS A 75 7.00 6.21 -4.76
N MET A 76 7.19 5.04 -4.19
CA MET A 76 7.28 4.83 -2.74
C MET A 76 8.74 4.58 -2.33
N PRO A 77 9.11 4.88 -1.11
CA PRO A 77 8.33 5.46 -0.01
C PRO A 77 7.93 6.93 -0.21
N SER A 78 6.89 7.38 0.50
CA SER A 78 6.37 8.74 0.42
C SER A 78 7.27 9.76 1.15
N ASN A 79 7.27 11.01 0.68
CA ASN A 79 7.94 12.11 1.37
C ASN A 79 7.08 12.74 2.47
N ASP A 80 5.76 12.64 2.35
CA ASP A 80 4.78 13.27 3.26
C ASP A 80 4.33 12.37 4.40
N ILE A 81 4.58 11.07 4.30
CA ILE A 81 4.26 10.15 5.41
C ILE A 81 5.35 10.26 6.47
N HIS A 82 4.92 10.25 7.72
CA HIS A 82 5.83 10.30 8.87
C HIS A 82 6.95 9.25 8.76
N PRO A 83 8.22 9.65 8.83
CA PRO A 83 9.33 8.71 8.76
C PRO A 83 9.37 7.82 10.01
N LEU A 84 9.94 6.64 9.87
CA LEU A 84 10.08 5.67 10.96
C LEU A 84 11.52 5.66 11.48
N PRO A 85 11.72 5.38 12.77
CA PRO A 85 13.03 5.14 13.32
C PRO A 85 13.77 4.05 12.54
N ASN A 86 15.04 4.26 12.32
CA ASN A 86 15.90 3.37 11.54
C ASN A 86 16.50 2.20 12.33
N THR A 87 16.30 2.18 13.65
CA THR A 87 16.77 1.11 14.52
C THR A 87 15.66 0.57 15.41
N PRO A 88 15.69 -0.72 15.80
CA PRO A 88 14.74 -1.29 16.75
C PRO A 88 14.70 -0.54 18.08
N ALA A 89 15.86 -0.14 18.60
CA ALA A 89 15.94 0.60 19.87
C ALA A 89 15.25 1.97 19.80
N ALA A 90 15.45 2.72 18.71
CA ALA A 90 14.77 4.00 18.50
C ALA A 90 13.26 3.81 18.32
N PHE A 91 12.84 2.73 17.65
CA PHE A 91 11.43 2.39 17.50
C PHE A 91 10.78 2.07 18.85
N GLU A 92 11.43 1.27 19.70
CA GLU A 92 10.96 0.97 21.05
C GLU A 92 10.91 2.23 21.93
N ALA A 93 11.89 3.12 21.81
CA ALA A 93 11.88 4.38 22.52
C ALA A 93 10.65 5.24 22.16
N LYS A 94 10.30 5.31 20.87
CA LYS A 94 9.08 6.00 20.42
C LYS A 94 7.80 5.35 20.93
N LEU A 95 7.72 4.02 20.93
CA LEU A 95 6.57 3.31 21.51
C LEU A 95 6.33 3.66 22.98
N LYS A 96 7.42 3.96 23.73
CA LYS A 96 7.33 4.32 25.16
C LYS A 96 7.06 5.81 25.38
N SER A 97 7.58 6.68 24.52
CA SER A 97 7.54 8.14 24.73
C SER A 97 6.34 8.83 24.06
N GLU A 98 5.78 8.27 22.99
CA GLU A 98 4.69 8.88 22.24
C GLU A 98 3.35 8.13 22.46
N PRO A 99 2.39 8.71 23.19
CA PRO A 99 1.16 8.00 23.61
C PRO A 99 0.31 7.44 22.47
N THR A 100 0.37 8.05 21.29
CA THR A 100 -0.41 7.61 20.12
C THR A 100 0.31 6.56 19.28
N TRP A 101 1.63 6.43 19.45
CA TRP A 101 2.45 5.55 18.63
C TRP A 101 2.07 4.07 18.71
N PRO A 102 1.79 3.48 19.88
CA PRO A 102 1.36 2.09 19.98
C PRO A 102 0.10 1.80 19.16
N LYS A 103 -0.91 2.67 19.25
CA LYS A 103 -2.18 2.53 18.51
C LYS A 103 -1.95 2.56 17.00
N TRP A 104 -1.10 3.48 16.51
CA TRP A 104 -0.76 3.56 15.09
C TRP A 104 0.04 2.35 14.61
N THR A 105 1.01 1.92 15.39
CA THR A 105 1.83 0.74 15.07
C THR A 105 0.97 -0.52 14.98
N GLU A 106 0.07 -0.73 15.94
CA GLU A 106 -0.86 -1.85 15.92
C GLU A 106 -1.76 -1.80 14.69
N PHE A 107 -2.35 -0.66 14.37
CA PHE A 107 -3.18 -0.49 13.18
C PHE A 107 -2.42 -0.81 11.90
N MET A 108 -1.20 -0.28 11.75
CA MET A 108 -0.38 -0.51 10.56
C MET A 108 0.01 -1.97 10.42
N SER A 109 0.50 -2.61 11.50
CA SER A 109 0.98 -4.00 11.45
C SER A 109 -0.15 -5.03 11.35
N GLN A 110 -1.30 -4.78 11.97
CA GLN A 110 -2.38 -5.77 12.01
C GLN A 110 -3.43 -5.59 10.91
N LYS A 111 -3.55 -4.41 10.32
CA LYS A 111 -4.59 -4.11 9.34
C LYS A 111 -4.02 -3.68 7.98
N VAL A 112 -3.15 -2.68 7.96
CA VAL A 112 -2.69 -2.07 6.72
C VAL A 112 -1.68 -2.98 6.01
N GLU A 113 -0.65 -3.42 6.69
CA GLU A 113 0.43 -4.22 6.14
C GLU A 113 -0.07 -5.58 5.58
N PRO A 114 -0.89 -6.36 6.32
CA PRO A 114 -1.44 -7.60 5.77
C PRO A 114 -2.38 -7.38 4.58
N ALA A 115 -3.21 -6.34 4.62
CA ALA A 115 -4.11 -6.04 3.51
C ALA A 115 -3.33 -5.65 2.24
N MET A 116 -2.29 -4.84 2.39
CA MET A 116 -1.43 -4.46 1.27
C MET A 116 -0.62 -5.64 0.74
N GLY A 117 -0.03 -6.46 1.62
CA GLY A 117 0.67 -7.68 1.22
C GLY A 117 -0.21 -8.58 0.37
N LYS A 118 -1.46 -8.81 0.81
CA LYS A 118 -2.45 -9.59 0.06
C LYS A 118 -2.81 -8.95 -1.29
N LEU A 119 -3.02 -7.63 -1.34
CA LEU A 119 -3.35 -6.92 -2.58
C LEU A 119 -2.21 -6.96 -3.60
N LEU A 120 -0.97 -6.93 -3.14
CA LEU A 120 0.20 -6.95 -4.00
C LEU A 120 0.75 -8.36 -4.26
N ASP A 121 0.13 -9.39 -3.67
CA ASP A 121 0.59 -10.78 -3.68
C ASP A 121 2.05 -10.90 -3.23
N LEU A 122 2.35 -10.26 -2.11
CA LEU A 122 3.67 -10.24 -1.48
C LEU A 122 3.59 -10.82 -0.07
N PRO A 123 4.60 -11.56 0.37
CA PRO A 123 4.69 -11.97 1.76
C PRO A 123 4.76 -10.74 2.66
N VAL A 124 4.13 -10.79 3.82
CA VAL A 124 4.21 -9.73 4.83
C VAL A 124 5.51 -9.91 5.60
N PHE A 125 6.17 -8.80 5.91
CA PHE A 125 7.42 -8.83 6.67
C PHE A 125 7.20 -9.40 8.08
N ASP A 126 7.97 -10.42 8.43
CA ASP A 126 8.08 -10.96 9.80
C ASP A 126 9.57 -10.93 10.20
N PRO A 127 9.94 -10.16 11.23
CA PRO A 127 11.33 -10.06 11.66
C PRO A 127 11.92 -11.40 12.14
N ARG A 128 11.08 -12.36 12.54
CA ARG A 128 11.48 -13.71 12.96
C ARG A 128 11.75 -14.64 11.77
N LYS A 129 11.19 -14.31 10.61
CA LYS A 129 11.32 -15.07 9.37
C LYS A 129 11.45 -14.11 8.19
N PRO A 130 12.56 -13.38 8.08
CA PRO A 130 12.73 -12.42 7.00
C PRO A 130 12.73 -13.13 5.63
N VAL A 131 11.89 -12.63 4.72
CA VAL A 131 11.79 -13.11 3.35
C VAL A 131 12.13 -11.95 2.42
N GLU A 132 12.97 -12.23 1.43
CA GLU A 132 13.33 -11.21 0.43
C GLU A 132 12.08 -10.74 -0.33
N GLY A 133 11.95 -9.42 -0.47
CA GLY A 133 10.83 -8.80 -1.16
C GLY A 133 9.54 -8.77 -0.36
N ALA A 134 9.57 -9.12 0.94
CA ALA A 134 8.42 -8.99 1.81
C ALA A 134 7.95 -7.53 1.90
N PHE A 135 6.63 -7.36 1.99
CA PHE A 135 5.99 -6.05 2.17
C PHE A 135 6.00 -5.67 3.65
N GLY A 136 6.52 -4.50 3.97
CA GLY A 136 6.61 -4.00 5.33
C GLY A 136 6.61 -2.48 5.40
N CYS A 137 6.81 -1.95 6.59
CA CYS A 137 6.71 -0.53 6.89
C CYS A 137 7.56 0.35 5.96
N ALA A 138 8.78 -0.07 5.64
CA ALA A 138 9.71 0.67 4.78
C ALA A 138 9.28 0.77 3.31
N ASN A 139 8.27 -0.01 2.88
CA ASN A 139 7.69 0.14 1.54
C ASN A 139 6.88 1.43 1.40
N CYS A 140 6.37 1.97 2.50
CA CYS A 140 5.56 3.18 2.53
C CYS A 140 6.24 4.35 3.23
N HIS A 141 6.96 4.08 4.29
CA HIS A 141 7.62 5.08 5.11
C HIS A 141 9.12 5.19 4.80
N LYS A 142 9.65 6.39 4.80
CA LYS A 142 11.10 6.59 4.86
C LYS A 142 11.62 6.22 6.24
N LEU A 143 12.84 5.75 6.31
CA LEU A 143 13.54 5.61 7.58
C LEU A 143 14.22 6.93 7.92
N GLU A 144 14.27 7.28 9.20
CA GLU A 144 15.03 8.43 9.69
C GLU A 144 16.51 8.24 9.34
N ALA A 145 17.24 9.34 9.11
CA ALA A 145 18.68 9.27 8.93
C ALA A 145 19.32 8.71 10.21
N ALA A 146 20.39 7.92 10.06
CA ALA A 146 21.19 7.52 11.20
C ALA A 146 21.66 8.79 11.93
N ALA A 147 21.55 8.80 13.25
CA ALA A 147 22.18 9.85 14.04
C ALA A 147 23.70 9.83 13.78
N PRO A 148 24.34 11.02 13.63
CA PRO A 148 25.77 11.12 13.40
C PRO A 148 26.58 10.57 14.56
#